data_cebd314092d6b8586dadb03f1a0834c5
#
_entry.id   cebd314092d6b8586dadb03f1a0834c5
#
_cell.length_a   1.000
_cell.length_b   1.000
_cell.length_c   1.000
_cell.angle_alpha   90.00
_cell.angle_beta   90.00
_cell.angle_gamma   90.00
#
_symmetry.space_group_name_H-M   'P 1'
#
loop_
_entity.id
_entity.type
_entity.pdbx_description
1 polymer ?
#
loop_
_entity_poly.entity_id
_entity_poly.type
_entity_poly.pdbx_seq_one_letter_code
_entity_poly.pdbx_strand_id
1 'polypeptide(L)'
;IQTNLWLRAADRIKIVVGSFPAKTFEELFQGVFALDWENYLPLGAKFPISKAKCVKSKLHNEPSVQAISKKAVVKKLQKHYARPEGVPLQENGAEFRIEVSILKDVATVMIDTTGSSLFKRGYRADKGGAPIKENMAAAILLLSNWYPDKPLIDPTCGSGTFCIEAAMIGMKIAPGLHRSFAFEDWNWVDKDL
;
A
#
# COMPACT_ATOMS: atom_id res chain seq x y z
N ILE A 1 -1.08 -2.44 -11.97
CA ILE A 1 0.01 -1.67 -12.61
C ILE A 1 -0.47 -0.25 -12.89
N GLN A 2 -1.42 -0.03 -13.78
CA GLN A 2 -1.89 1.31 -14.20
C GLN A 2 -2.25 2.24 -13.03
N THR A 3 -2.95 1.74 -12.00
CA THR A 3 -3.34 2.51 -10.81
C THR A 3 -2.12 3.07 -10.05
N ASN A 4 -1.09 2.27 -9.83
CA ASN A 4 0.15 2.73 -9.19
C ASN A 4 0.89 3.76 -10.05
N LEU A 5 0.88 3.57 -11.37
CA LEU A 5 1.58 4.43 -12.33
C LEU A 5 0.90 5.80 -12.48
N TRP A 6 -0.44 5.84 -12.58
CA TRP A 6 -1.19 7.03 -13.01
C TRP A 6 -1.91 7.79 -11.90
N LEU A 7 -2.19 7.20 -10.72
CA LEU A 7 -2.89 7.92 -9.66
C LEU A 7 -2.02 9.01 -9.04
N ARG A 8 -2.51 10.25 -9.14
CA ARG A 8 -1.79 11.45 -8.69
C ARG A 8 -2.08 11.81 -7.23
N ALA A 9 -3.35 11.68 -6.81
CA ALA A 9 -3.80 12.12 -5.49
C ALA A 9 -3.74 11.00 -4.42
N ALA A 10 -3.54 9.74 -4.82
CA ALA A 10 -3.43 8.62 -3.89
C ALA A 10 -2.08 8.60 -3.17
N ASP A 11 -2.03 7.99 -1.97
CA ASP A 11 -0.79 7.74 -1.24
C ASP A 11 -0.29 6.31 -1.45
N ARG A 12 -1.20 5.34 -1.50
CA ARG A 12 -0.91 3.91 -1.69
C ARG A 12 -2.04 3.20 -2.40
N ILE A 13 -1.70 2.15 -3.11
CA ILE A 13 -2.64 1.22 -3.72
C ILE A 13 -2.50 -0.13 -3.01
N LYS A 14 -3.63 -0.72 -2.64
CA LYS A 14 -3.65 -1.97 -1.89
C LYS A 14 -4.64 -2.94 -2.52
N ILE A 15 -4.28 -4.21 -2.54
CA ILE A 15 -5.19 -5.29 -2.87
C ILE A 15 -5.93 -5.68 -1.59
N VAL A 16 -7.26 -5.66 -1.61
CA VAL A 16 -8.07 -6.18 -0.50
C VAL A 16 -8.15 -7.69 -0.65
N VAL A 17 -7.53 -8.41 0.29
CA VAL A 17 -7.56 -9.88 0.34
C VAL A 17 -8.91 -10.38 0.86
N GLY A 18 -9.45 -9.68 1.87
CA GLY A 18 -10.78 -9.98 2.39
C GLY A 18 -11.19 -9.05 3.52
N SER A 19 -12.49 -9.12 3.85
CA SER A 19 -13.08 -8.40 4.98
C SER A 19 -14.05 -9.31 5.72
N PHE A 20 -14.04 -9.25 7.06
CA PHE A 20 -14.87 -10.09 7.92
C PHE A 20 -15.09 -9.43 9.30
N PRO A 21 -16.15 -9.78 10.03
CA PRO A 21 -16.34 -9.33 11.41
C PRO A 21 -15.23 -9.84 12.33
N ALA A 22 -14.71 -9.00 13.24
CA ALA A 22 -13.68 -9.37 14.20
C ALA A 22 -13.85 -8.55 15.50
N LYS A 23 -14.62 -9.09 16.44
CA LYS A 23 -14.84 -8.52 17.77
C LYS A 23 -13.89 -9.07 18.81
N THR A 24 -13.35 -10.26 18.56
CA THR A 24 -12.40 -10.98 19.42
C THR A 24 -11.14 -11.35 18.66
N PHE A 25 -10.07 -11.64 19.38
CA PHE A 25 -8.82 -12.12 18.76
C PHE A 25 -8.98 -13.49 18.10
N GLU A 26 -9.89 -14.32 18.60
CA GLU A 26 -10.19 -15.60 17.96
C GLU A 26 -10.91 -15.39 16.63
N GLU A 27 -11.92 -14.53 16.57
CA GLU A 27 -12.60 -14.18 15.32
C GLU A 27 -11.62 -13.57 14.30
N LEU A 28 -10.69 -12.72 14.75
CA LEU A 28 -9.64 -12.17 13.91
C LEU A 28 -8.74 -13.28 13.36
N PHE A 29 -8.30 -14.20 14.22
CA PHE A 29 -7.45 -15.32 13.80
C PHE A 29 -8.14 -16.19 12.76
N GLN A 30 -9.36 -16.62 13.02
CA GLN A 30 -10.13 -17.49 12.13
C GLN A 30 -10.44 -16.80 10.80
N GLY A 31 -10.81 -15.52 10.83
CA GLY A 31 -11.07 -14.74 9.62
C GLY A 31 -9.82 -14.58 8.75
N VAL A 32 -8.66 -14.26 9.33
CA VAL A 32 -7.40 -14.17 8.59
C VAL A 32 -6.96 -15.54 8.08
N PHE A 33 -7.13 -16.60 8.87
CA PHE A 33 -6.78 -17.97 8.50
C PHE A 33 -7.64 -18.50 7.33
N ALA A 34 -8.90 -18.07 7.23
CA ALA A 34 -9.82 -18.49 6.17
C ALA A 34 -9.51 -17.89 4.79
N LEU A 35 -8.71 -16.83 4.74
CA LEU A 35 -8.36 -16.18 3.47
C LEU A 35 -7.43 -17.07 2.61
N ASP A 36 -7.53 -16.94 1.29
CA ASP A 36 -6.77 -17.73 0.31
C ASP A 36 -5.38 -17.13 0.07
N TRP A 37 -4.53 -17.18 1.09
CA TRP A 37 -3.18 -16.60 1.07
C TRP A 37 -2.27 -17.20 0.01
N GLU A 38 -2.46 -18.46 -0.34
CA GLU A 38 -1.74 -19.20 -1.38
C GLU A 38 -1.84 -18.57 -2.76
N ASN A 39 -2.90 -17.81 -3.02
CA ASN A 39 -3.09 -17.10 -4.29
C ASN A 39 -2.20 -15.85 -4.40
N TYR A 40 -1.68 -15.35 -3.27
CA TYR A 40 -0.89 -14.13 -3.22
C TYR A 40 0.55 -14.36 -2.79
N LEU A 41 0.76 -15.26 -1.84
CA LEU A 41 2.04 -15.47 -1.15
C LEU A 41 2.68 -16.78 -1.59
N PRO A 42 3.64 -16.75 -2.53
CA PRO A 42 4.38 -17.95 -2.93
C PRO A 42 5.26 -18.47 -1.79
N LEU A 43 5.72 -19.71 -1.93
CA LEU A 43 6.68 -20.29 -0.99
C LEU A 43 7.95 -19.42 -0.96
N GLY A 44 8.38 -19.05 0.23
CA GLY A 44 9.52 -18.15 0.43
C GLY A 44 9.17 -16.65 0.47
N ALA A 45 7.91 -16.28 0.22
CA ALA A 45 7.49 -14.87 0.34
C ALA A 45 7.80 -14.29 1.72
N LYS A 46 8.29 -13.06 1.75
CA LYS A 46 8.44 -12.26 2.97
C LYS A 46 7.15 -11.45 3.18
N PHE A 47 6.43 -11.68 4.27
CA PHE A 47 5.12 -11.07 4.50
C PHE A 47 4.97 -10.44 5.90
N PRO A 48 5.63 -9.31 6.16
CA PRO A 48 5.46 -8.59 7.42
C PRO A 48 4.03 -8.03 7.52
N ILE A 49 3.43 -8.08 8.72
CA ILE A 49 2.25 -7.28 9.03
C ILE A 49 2.74 -5.88 9.37
N SER A 50 2.87 -5.04 8.34
CA SER A 50 3.56 -3.75 8.44
C SER A 50 2.77 -2.71 9.23
N LYS A 51 1.44 -2.86 9.29
CA LYS A 51 0.54 -1.94 9.98
C LYS A 51 -0.73 -2.62 10.44
N ALA A 52 -1.17 -2.30 11.64
CA ALA A 52 -2.54 -2.48 12.09
C ALA A 52 -3.13 -1.12 12.44
N LYS A 53 -4.42 -0.92 12.21
CA LYS A 53 -5.15 0.27 12.62
C LYS A 53 -6.52 -0.15 13.13
N CYS A 54 -6.84 0.26 14.36
CA CYS A 54 -8.09 -0.06 15.02
C CYS A 54 -8.87 1.24 15.31
N VAL A 55 -10.09 1.36 14.77
CA VAL A 55 -10.92 2.55 14.93
C VAL A 55 -12.33 2.14 15.33
N LYS A 56 -12.83 2.68 16.45
CA LYS A 56 -14.19 2.42 16.96
C LYS A 56 -14.51 0.92 17.01
N SER A 57 -13.57 0.11 17.51
CA SER A 57 -13.63 -1.35 17.52
C SER A 57 -13.28 -1.89 18.91
N LYS A 58 -13.78 -3.10 19.25
CA LYS A 58 -13.44 -3.79 20.50
C LYS A 58 -11.96 -4.17 20.55
N LEU A 59 -11.41 -4.60 19.42
CA LEU A 59 -9.98 -4.79 19.29
C LEU A 59 -9.31 -3.43 19.07
N HIS A 60 -8.42 -3.05 20.00
CA HIS A 60 -7.73 -1.75 19.99
C HIS A 60 -6.21 -1.87 20.19
N ASN A 61 -5.70 -3.05 20.56
CA ASN A 61 -4.28 -3.29 20.71
C ASN A 61 -3.67 -3.66 19.34
N GLU A 62 -3.15 -2.67 18.62
CA GLU A 62 -2.58 -2.84 17.26
C GLU A 62 -1.43 -3.85 17.21
N PRO A 63 -0.45 -3.88 18.17
CA PRO A 63 0.59 -4.90 18.21
C PRO A 63 0.03 -6.33 18.32
N SER A 64 -0.99 -6.54 19.15
CA SER A 64 -1.63 -7.86 19.29
C SER A 64 -2.36 -8.26 18.00
N VAL A 65 -3.03 -7.32 17.35
CA VAL A 65 -3.67 -7.55 16.04
C VAL A 65 -2.63 -7.97 15.00
N GLN A 66 -1.46 -7.30 14.95
CA GLN A 66 -0.37 -7.67 14.05
C GLN A 66 0.15 -9.09 14.34
N ALA A 67 0.44 -9.41 15.61
CA ALA A 67 0.98 -10.71 16.00
C ALA A 67 0.02 -11.86 15.67
N ILE A 68 -1.28 -11.69 15.99
CA ILE A 68 -2.31 -12.70 15.74
C ILE A 68 -2.53 -12.88 14.23
N SER A 69 -2.59 -11.80 13.46
CA SER A 69 -2.71 -11.86 12.01
C SER A 69 -1.51 -12.57 11.37
N LYS A 70 -0.28 -12.25 11.80
CA LYS A 70 0.92 -12.95 11.32
C LYS A 70 0.84 -14.45 11.62
N LYS A 71 0.47 -14.83 12.86
CA LYS A 71 0.32 -16.23 13.26
C LYS A 71 -0.71 -16.96 12.40
N ALA A 72 -1.84 -16.33 12.09
CA ALA A 72 -2.90 -16.91 11.26
C ALA A 72 -2.41 -17.17 9.82
N VAL A 73 -1.75 -16.19 9.20
CA VAL A 73 -1.14 -16.34 7.84
C VAL A 73 -0.11 -17.46 7.84
N VAL A 74 0.81 -17.48 8.81
CA VAL A 74 1.84 -18.54 8.93
C VAL A 74 1.20 -19.92 9.01
N LYS A 75 0.20 -20.11 9.90
CA LYS A 75 -0.48 -21.42 10.04
C LYS A 75 -1.23 -21.83 8.77
N LYS A 76 -1.87 -20.89 8.06
CA LYS A 76 -2.54 -21.18 6.79
C LYS A 76 -1.54 -21.65 5.74
N LEU A 77 -0.42 -20.94 5.57
CA LEU A 77 0.62 -21.28 4.60
C LEU A 77 1.35 -22.58 4.96
N GLN A 78 1.63 -22.83 6.26
CA GLN A 78 2.19 -24.11 6.70
C GLN A 78 1.27 -25.27 6.32
N LYS A 79 -0.05 -25.13 6.55
CA LYS A 79 -1.03 -26.14 6.15
C LYS A 79 -1.06 -26.34 4.63
N HIS A 80 -1.07 -25.26 3.85
CA HIS A 80 -1.13 -25.33 2.39
C HIS A 80 0.13 -25.98 1.80
N TYR A 81 1.32 -25.58 2.28
CA TYR A 81 2.61 -26.10 1.78
C TYR A 81 3.08 -27.39 2.48
N ALA A 82 2.21 -28.07 3.22
CA ALA A 82 2.50 -29.29 3.96
C ALA A 82 3.79 -29.21 4.81
N ARG A 83 4.03 -28.05 5.46
CA ARG A 83 5.17 -27.85 6.35
C ARG A 83 4.82 -28.29 7.76
N PRO A 84 5.74 -29.01 8.46
CA PRO A 84 5.51 -29.40 9.84
C PRO A 84 5.24 -28.21 10.76
N GLU A 85 4.36 -28.39 11.74
CA GLU A 85 4.10 -27.37 12.75
C GLU A 85 5.37 -27.09 13.56
N GLY A 86 5.67 -25.81 13.80
CA GLY A 86 6.89 -25.39 14.49
C GLY A 86 8.11 -25.15 13.60
N VAL A 87 8.07 -25.56 12.34
CA VAL A 87 9.15 -25.23 11.39
C VAL A 87 8.86 -23.83 10.80
N PRO A 88 9.78 -22.85 10.98
CA PRO A 88 9.60 -21.51 10.42
C PRO A 88 9.50 -21.54 8.89
N LEU A 89 8.62 -20.72 8.34
CA LEU A 89 8.62 -20.44 6.90
C LEU A 89 9.86 -19.60 6.58
N GLN A 90 10.56 -19.97 5.52
CA GLN A 90 11.66 -19.15 5.00
C GLN A 90 11.04 -17.89 4.36
N GLU A 91 11.44 -16.71 4.85
CA GLU A 91 11.00 -15.42 4.32
C GLU A 91 12.19 -14.71 3.63
N ASN A 92 12.69 -15.32 2.55
CA ASN A 92 13.88 -14.86 1.81
C ASN A 92 13.59 -14.37 0.38
N GLY A 93 12.33 -14.43 -0.04
CA GLY A 93 11.88 -13.96 -1.36
C GLY A 93 11.33 -12.53 -1.34
N ALA A 94 10.50 -12.23 -2.35
CA ALA A 94 9.85 -10.93 -2.51
C ALA A 94 9.00 -10.54 -1.29
N GLU A 95 8.94 -9.23 -1.02
CA GLU A 95 8.21 -8.69 0.13
C GLU A 95 6.76 -8.34 -0.23
N PHE A 96 5.83 -8.88 0.55
CA PHE A 96 4.39 -8.61 0.49
C PHE A 96 3.94 -7.97 1.81
N ARG A 97 3.92 -6.65 1.88
CA ARG A 97 3.53 -5.93 3.08
C ARG A 97 2.04 -6.03 3.31
N ILE A 98 1.65 -6.69 4.40
CA ILE A 98 0.26 -6.85 4.79
C ILE A 98 -0.13 -5.75 5.77
N GLU A 99 -1.30 -5.18 5.58
CA GLU A 99 -1.93 -4.24 6.51
C GLU A 99 -3.30 -4.76 6.95
N VAL A 100 -3.63 -4.55 8.22
CA VAL A 100 -4.92 -4.91 8.80
C VAL A 100 -5.60 -3.64 9.31
N SER A 101 -6.80 -3.36 8.86
CA SER A 101 -7.61 -2.25 9.34
C SER A 101 -8.88 -2.79 9.97
N ILE A 102 -9.12 -2.47 11.25
CA ILE A 102 -10.36 -2.83 11.95
C ILE A 102 -11.16 -1.56 12.17
N LEU A 103 -12.30 -1.46 11.52
CA LEU A 103 -13.22 -0.33 11.64
C LEU A 103 -14.61 -0.83 12.04
N LYS A 104 -15.14 -0.35 13.17
CA LYS A 104 -16.45 -0.77 13.68
C LYS A 104 -16.59 -2.30 13.75
N ASP A 105 -15.57 -2.96 14.30
CA ASP A 105 -15.49 -4.42 14.44
C ASP A 105 -15.46 -5.21 13.12
N VAL A 106 -15.18 -4.57 12.00
CA VAL A 106 -14.93 -5.23 10.71
C VAL A 106 -13.45 -5.12 10.39
N ALA A 107 -12.78 -6.26 10.27
CA ALA A 107 -11.39 -6.37 9.84
C ALA A 107 -11.34 -6.41 8.31
N THR A 108 -10.49 -5.59 7.72
CA THR A 108 -10.12 -5.60 6.31
C THR A 108 -8.63 -5.87 6.21
N VAL A 109 -8.27 -6.91 5.50
CA VAL A 109 -6.88 -7.34 5.30
C VAL A 109 -6.44 -7.00 3.89
N MET A 110 -5.28 -6.35 3.77
CA MET A 110 -4.81 -5.78 2.50
C MET A 110 -3.32 -6.06 2.29
N ILE A 111 -2.91 -6.17 1.02
CA ILE A 111 -1.50 -6.23 0.60
C ILE A 111 -1.16 -4.91 -0.09
N ASP A 112 -0.09 -4.24 0.36
CA ASP A 112 0.42 -3.00 -0.23
C ASP A 112 1.19 -3.29 -1.51
N THR A 113 0.69 -2.80 -2.65
CA THR A 113 1.33 -2.96 -3.96
C THR A 113 2.36 -1.87 -4.24
N THR A 114 2.33 -0.77 -3.49
CA THR A 114 3.06 0.45 -3.81
C THR A 114 4.51 0.45 -3.34
N GLY A 115 4.77 -0.07 -2.13
CA GLY A 115 6.07 0.03 -1.49
C GLY A 115 6.32 1.42 -0.87
N SER A 116 7.15 2.26 -1.47
CA SER A 116 7.28 3.67 -1.09
C SER A 116 6.00 4.44 -1.43
N SER A 117 5.61 5.43 -0.58
CA SER A 117 4.39 6.22 -0.84
C SER A 117 4.41 6.90 -2.20
N LEU A 118 3.23 6.96 -2.87
CA LEU A 118 3.10 7.48 -4.24
C LEU A 118 3.50 8.96 -4.36
N PHE A 119 3.42 9.76 -3.29
CA PHE A 119 3.89 11.14 -3.34
C PHE A 119 5.39 11.27 -3.62
N LYS A 120 6.19 10.24 -3.33
CA LYS A 120 7.61 10.21 -3.70
C LYS A 120 7.75 9.90 -5.20
N ARG A 121 7.58 10.92 -6.05
CA ARG A 121 7.59 10.76 -7.52
C ARG A 121 8.96 10.42 -8.11
N GLY A 122 10.04 10.73 -7.38
CA GLY A 122 11.41 10.53 -7.85
C GLY A 122 12.07 11.80 -8.43
N TYR A 123 11.33 12.83 -8.76
CA TYR A 123 11.88 14.05 -9.35
C TYR A 123 12.53 15.01 -8.35
N ARG A 124 12.26 14.86 -7.07
CA ARG A 124 12.80 15.78 -6.05
C ARG A 124 14.25 15.42 -5.70
N ALA A 125 15.18 16.21 -6.19
CA ALA A 125 16.61 16.06 -5.91
C ALA A 125 17.00 16.61 -4.52
N ASP A 126 16.34 17.67 -4.06
CA ASP A 126 16.68 18.35 -2.81
C ASP A 126 15.54 18.24 -1.79
N LYS A 127 15.90 17.97 -0.52
CA LYS A 127 14.97 17.87 0.61
C LYS A 127 14.93 19.18 1.41
N GLY A 128 14.97 20.33 0.72
CA GLY A 128 14.77 21.62 1.37
C GLY A 128 13.59 21.63 2.31
N GLY A 129 13.41 22.59 3.23
CA GLY A 129 12.40 22.64 4.31
C GLY A 129 11.14 21.77 4.11
N ALA A 130 10.10 21.86 4.84
CA ALA A 130 8.93 20.96 4.77
C ALA A 130 7.99 21.28 3.56
N PRO A 131 8.32 20.84 2.32
CA PRO A 131 7.49 21.16 1.16
C PRO A 131 6.16 20.41 1.19
N ILE A 132 5.17 20.95 0.50
CA ILE A 132 3.91 20.23 0.28
C ILE A 132 4.18 18.89 -0.40
N LYS A 133 3.44 17.84 0.00
CA LYS A 133 3.52 16.53 -0.66
C LYS A 133 3.00 16.63 -2.09
N GLU A 134 3.65 15.95 -3.00
CA GLU A 134 3.35 15.96 -4.43
C GLU A 134 1.91 15.51 -4.72
N ASN A 135 1.43 14.46 -4.05
CA ASN A 135 0.05 14.00 -4.20
C ASN A 135 -0.99 15.02 -3.69
N MET A 136 -0.64 15.81 -2.66
CA MET A 136 -1.50 16.87 -2.16
C MET A 136 -1.54 18.04 -3.15
N ALA A 137 -0.40 18.47 -3.69
CA ALA A 137 -0.35 19.52 -4.71
C ALA A 137 -1.14 19.09 -5.95
N ALA A 138 -0.98 17.86 -6.42
CA ALA A 138 -1.75 17.31 -7.53
C ALA A 138 -3.26 17.29 -7.24
N ALA A 139 -3.66 16.88 -6.02
CA ALA A 139 -5.07 16.89 -5.62
C ALA A 139 -5.67 18.30 -5.65
N ILE A 140 -4.95 19.31 -5.15
CA ILE A 140 -5.38 20.70 -5.18
C ILE A 140 -5.52 21.20 -6.62
N LEU A 141 -4.57 20.89 -7.51
CA LEU A 141 -4.67 21.24 -8.92
C LEU A 141 -5.88 20.60 -9.60
N LEU A 142 -6.13 19.32 -9.35
CA LEU A 142 -7.29 18.60 -9.90
C LEU A 142 -8.64 19.13 -9.36
N LEU A 143 -8.67 19.66 -8.13
CA LEU A 143 -9.86 20.26 -7.53
C LEU A 143 -10.04 21.72 -7.91
N SER A 144 -8.99 22.39 -8.39
CA SER A 144 -9.07 23.76 -8.90
C SER A 144 -9.69 23.77 -10.31
N ASN A 145 -10.22 24.91 -10.73
CA ASN A 145 -10.69 25.10 -12.10
C ASN A 145 -9.57 25.44 -13.08
N TRP A 146 -8.36 25.00 -12.79
CA TRP A 146 -7.23 25.13 -13.72
C TRP A 146 -7.20 23.98 -14.72
N TYR A 147 -6.95 24.32 -15.99
CA TYR A 147 -6.75 23.40 -17.08
C TYR A 147 -5.46 23.73 -17.82
N PRO A 148 -4.80 22.77 -18.51
CA PRO A 148 -3.50 22.99 -19.16
C PRO A 148 -3.46 24.08 -20.24
N ASP A 149 -4.58 24.53 -20.75
CA ASP A 149 -4.72 25.65 -21.69
C ASP A 149 -4.68 27.02 -21.02
N LYS A 150 -4.69 27.08 -19.69
CA LYS A 150 -4.64 28.31 -18.91
C LYS A 150 -3.27 28.50 -18.25
N PRO A 151 -2.80 29.75 -18.15
CA PRO A 151 -1.56 30.02 -17.40
C PRO A 151 -1.73 29.67 -15.92
N LEU A 152 -0.69 29.12 -15.31
CA LEU A 152 -0.57 28.89 -13.88
C LEU A 152 0.55 29.77 -13.34
N ILE A 153 0.24 30.56 -12.31
CA ILE A 153 1.22 31.38 -11.61
C ILE A 153 1.21 31.00 -10.12
N ASP A 154 2.37 30.64 -9.60
CA ASP A 154 2.58 30.39 -8.17
C ASP A 154 3.59 31.40 -7.64
N PRO A 155 3.14 32.50 -7.03
CA PRO A 155 4.00 33.59 -6.56
C PRO A 155 4.85 33.22 -5.35
N THR A 156 4.54 32.08 -4.70
CA THR A 156 5.24 31.59 -3.51
C THR A 156 5.68 30.14 -3.68
N CYS A 157 6.17 29.80 -4.88
CA CYS A 157 6.33 28.43 -5.36
C CYS A 157 7.26 27.53 -4.50
N GLY A 158 8.14 28.09 -3.68
CA GLY A 158 9.09 27.33 -2.89
C GLY A 158 9.92 26.38 -3.77
N SER A 159 9.79 25.07 -3.56
CA SER A 159 10.44 24.05 -4.38
C SER A 159 9.73 23.76 -5.73
N GLY A 160 8.76 24.54 -6.11
CA GLY A 160 8.06 24.44 -7.39
C GLY A 160 7.10 23.24 -7.49
N THR A 161 6.68 22.64 -6.37
CA THR A 161 5.86 21.41 -6.40
C THR A 161 4.58 21.56 -7.21
N PHE A 162 3.85 22.68 -7.06
CA PHE A 162 2.65 22.95 -7.84
C PHE A 162 2.94 23.10 -9.33
N CYS A 163 3.98 23.85 -9.68
CA CYS A 163 4.37 24.06 -11.07
C CYS A 163 4.78 22.74 -11.75
N ILE A 164 5.55 21.89 -11.04
CA ILE A 164 5.99 20.59 -11.55
C ILE A 164 4.79 19.66 -11.74
N GLU A 165 3.91 19.51 -10.74
CA GLU A 165 2.72 18.65 -10.86
C GLU A 165 1.76 19.16 -11.97
N ALA A 166 1.60 20.49 -12.13
CA ALA A 166 0.81 21.06 -13.21
C ALA A 166 1.42 20.75 -14.58
N ALA A 167 2.74 20.91 -14.76
CA ALA A 167 3.44 20.56 -15.98
C ALA A 167 3.26 19.07 -16.32
N MET A 168 3.42 18.17 -15.34
CA MET A 168 3.19 16.74 -15.52
C MET A 168 1.74 16.40 -15.91
N ILE A 169 0.76 17.14 -15.39
CA ILE A 169 -0.65 16.99 -15.79
C ILE A 169 -0.82 17.43 -17.24
N GLY A 170 -0.34 18.63 -17.60
CA GLY A 170 -0.46 19.20 -18.93
C GLY A 170 0.23 18.35 -20.00
N MET A 171 1.40 17.83 -19.71
CA MET A 171 2.18 16.96 -20.61
C MET A 171 1.74 15.50 -20.60
N LYS A 172 0.72 15.13 -19.78
CA LYS A 172 0.25 13.74 -19.59
C LYS A 172 1.35 12.77 -19.17
N ILE A 173 2.28 13.22 -18.34
CA ILE A 173 3.37 12.38 -17.81
C ILE A 173 2.84 11.61 -16.60
N ALA A 174 2.99 10.29 -16.58
CA ALA A 174 2.58 9.46 -15.45
C ALA A 174 3.42 9.77 -14.21
N PRO A 175 2.80 10.03 -13.04
CA PRO A 175 3.54 10.39 -11.83
C PRO A 175 4.42 9.27 -11.28
N GLY A 176 4.15 8.03 -11.66
CA GLY A 176 4.92 6.85 -11.27
C GLY A 176 6.07 6.49 -12.20
N LEU A 177 6.32 7.25 -13.28
CA LEU A 177 7.25 6.88 -14.36
C LEU A 177 8.71 6.69 -13.89
N HIS A 178 9.15 7.47 -12.89
CA HIS A 178 10.54 7.49 -12.44
C HIS A 178 10.74 6.85 -11.05
N ARG A 179 9.97 5.80 -10.77
CA ARG A 179 10.06 5.05 -9.51
C ARG A 179 9.74 3.58 -9.71
N SER A 180 10.15 2.72 -8.78
CA SER A 180 9.75 1.33 -8.69
C SER A 180 8.61 1.13 -7.68
N PHE A 181 7.91 0.01 -7.81
CA PHE A 181 6.81 -0.40 -6.95
C PHE A 181 7.05 -1.79 -6.36
N ALA A 182 6.47 -2.07 -5.19
CA ALA A 182 6.66 -3.36 -4.52
C ALA A 182 6.15 -4.54 -5.35
N PHE A 183 5.08 -4.36 -6.14
CA PHE A 183 4.52 -5.43 -6.96
C PHE A 183 5.43 -5.88 -8.12
N GLU A 184 6.42 -5.10 -8.52
CA GLU A 184 7.34 -5.45 -9.61
C GLU A 184 8.23 -6.65 -9.28
N ASP A 185 8.46 -6.91 -7.99
CA ASP A 185 9.21 -8.08 -7.52
C ASP A 185 8.35 -9.35 -7.39
N TRP A 186 7.03 -9.25 -7.61
CA TRP A 186 6.12 -10.37 -7.39
C TRP A 186 6.07 -11.30 -8.60
N ASN A 187 6.15 -12.60 -8.35
CA ASN A 187 6.28 -13.62 -9.39
C ASN A 187 5.02 -13.86 -10.25
N TRP A 188 3.85 -13.42 -9.78
CA TRP A 188 2.57 -13.55 -10.50
C TRP A 188 2.16 -12.26 -11.23
N VAL A 189 3.00 -11.24 -11.20
CA VAL A 189 2.82 -10.02 -11.99
C VAL A 189 3.57 -10.19 -13.32
N ASP A 190 2.85 -10.04 -14.41
CA ASP A 190 3.44 -10.02 -15.74
C ASP A 190 4.36 -8.79 -15.86
N LYS A 191 5.63 -9.04 -16.23
CA LYS A 191 6.66 -8.00 -16.36
C LYS A 191 6.71 -7.38 -17.74
N ASP A 192 5.98 -7.94 -18.70
CA ASP A 192 5.94 -7.47 -20.09
C ASP A 192 4.77 -6.49 -20.33
N LEU A 193 4.10 -6.03 -19.28
CA LEU A 193 3.08 -4.99 -19.24
C LEU A 193 3.68 -3.69 -18.76
#